data_fd354b9b2729ee3ad830e7b7faf4527f
#
_entry.id   fd354b9b2729ee3ad830e7b7faf4527f
#
_cell.length_a   1.000
_cell.length_b   1.000
_cell.length_c   1.000
_cell.angle_alpha   90.00
_cell.angle_beta   90.00
_cell.angle_gamma   90.00
#
_symmetry.space_group_name_H-M   'P 1'
#
loop_
_entity.id
_entity.type
_entity.pdbx_description
1 polymer ?
#
loop_
_entity_poly.entity_id
_entity_poly.type
_entity_poly.pdbx_seq_one_letter_code
_entity_poly.pdbx_strand_id
1 'polypeptide(L)'
;MVVILRCCPLIQWLSLAVLLGSVVGLGEDLDRPLLGPPGSSIRVHESDPGLKKALAFAEERYNRVSNAMHLRRVSRVISANKQLVKGIRYTLTVELSNTQCKKSTMLRTCDFYPELNQLKTEVCVFEVWDIPWQGASTLLKQKCQPKVEFEVEESNKVEDPSTSQPLEESVELLGRFKEFMTKYNKVYSSQEEVDRRLRIFHENLKTAEKLQALDQGSAEYGVTKFSDLTEEEFRSTYLNPLLSQWTLHQPMKPATPAKGPSPDSWDWRDHGAVSPVKNQGMCGSCWAFSVIGNIEGQWFLKNGTLLSLSEQELVDCDGLDQACRGGLPSNAYEAIEKLGGLETESDYSYTGHKQRCDFTTGKVAAYINSSVELPKEEKDNNLKIHFYRKGISHPLKIFCNPWMIDHAVLLVGYGERKGIPFWAIKNSWGEDYGEQGYYNLYRGSNACGINKMCSSAVVN
;
A
#
# COMPACT_ATOMS: atom_id res chain seq x y z
N MET A 1 8.44 -19.91 -5.04
CA MET A 1 6.99 -20.13 -5.15
C MET A 1 6.30 -18.77 -5.09
N VAL A 2 5.70 -18.34 -6.16
CA VAL A 2 4.90 -17.09 -6.21
C VAL A 2 3.46 -17.44 -5.88
N VAL A 3 2.79 -16.67 -5.02
CA VAL A 3 1.51 -17.07 -4.40
C VAL A 3 0.33 -16.24 -4.90
N ILE A 4 -0.70 -16.86 -5.56
CA ILE A 4 -1.93 -16.23 -6.12
C ILE A 4 -3.22 -17.05 -5.93
N LEU A 5 -4.40 -16.45 -5.62
CA LEU A 5 -5.66 -17.15 -5.41
C LEU A 5 -6.96 -16.66 -6.02
N ARG A 6 -7.83 -17.62 -6.19
CA ARG A 6 -9.17 -17.54 -6.80
C ARG A 6 -10.29 -18.03 -5.88
N CYS A 7 -11.52 -17.60 -6.14
CA CYS A 7 -12.71 -18.43 -6.02
C CYS A 7 -13.83 -18.07 -7.02
N CYS A 8 -14.38 -19.11 -7.61
CA CYS A 8 -15.54 -19.25 -8.52
C CYS A 8 -16.78 -19.66 -7.70
N PRO A 9 -18.04 -19.87 -8.23
CA PRO A 9 -18.51 -19.90 -9.60
C PRO A 9 -19.96 -19.40 -9.87
N LEU A 10 -20.34 -19.44 -11.16
CA LEU A 10 -21.66 -19.72 -11.80
C LEU A 10 -22.81 -18.72 -11.65
N ILE A 11 -23.27 -18.21 -12.78
CA ILE A 11 -24.56 -18.58 -13.41
C ILE A 11 -24.58 -18.08 -14.87
N GLN A 12 -25.08 -18.99 -15.72
CA GLN A 12 -25.27 -18.93 -17.17
C GLN A 12 -26.48 -18.09 -17.63
N TRP A 13 -26.45 -17.83 -18.98
CA TRP A 13 -27.52 -17.48 -19.93
C TRP A 13 -27.84 -15.98 -20.04
N LEU A 14 -27.91 -15.33 -21.17
CA LEU A 14 -28.42 -15.62 -22.52
C LEU A 14 -27.89 -14.60 -23.56
N SER A 15 -27.66 -15.08 -24.73
CA SER A 15 -27.38 -14.36 -25.97
C SER A 15 -28.55 -13.49 -26.43
N LEU A 16 -28.28 -12.32 -27.02
CA LEU A 16 -28.91 -11.91 -28.26
C LEU A 16 -28.07 -10.81 -28.96
N ALA A 17 -27.80 -11.03 -30.24
CA ALA A 17 -27.19 -10.12 -31.16
C ALA A 17 -28.21 -9.09 -31.69
N VAL A 18 -27.78 -7.88 -32.05
CA VAL A 18 -28.18 -7.15 -33.26
C VAL A 18 -27.24 -5.94 -33.50
N LEU A 19 -26.48 -6.00 -34.53
CA LEU A 19 -26.18 -5.16 -35.70
C LEU A 19 -26.19 -3.61 -35.64
N LEU A 20 -25.05 -3.07 -36.09
CA LEU A 20 -24.83 -1.94 -37.01
C LEU A 20 -25.19 -0.51 -36.62
N GLY A 21 -24.17 0.35 -36.72
CA GLY A 21 -24.35 1.78 -36.91
C GLY A 21 -23.05 2.58 -36.69
N SER A 22 -22.25 2.72 -37.73
CA SER A 22 -21.12 3.65 -37.76
C SER A 22 -21.62 5.10 -37.75
N VAL A 23 -21.07 5.94 -36.90
CA VAL A 23 -20.91 7.38 -37.16
C VAL A 23 -19.66 7.91 -36.46
N VAL A 24 -18.82 8.55 -37.24
CA VAL A 24 -17.64 9.33 -36.87
C VAL A 24 -18.08 10.60 -36.15
N GLY A 25 -17.40 10.94 -35.07
CA GLY A 25 -17.55 12.21 -34.39
C GLY A 25 -16.38 12.44 -33.44
N LEU A 26 -15.40 13.21 -33.91
CA LEU A 26 -14.36 13.84 -33.10
C LEU A 26 -15.00 14.82 -32.13
N GLY A 27 -14.67 14.69 -30.86
CA GLY A 27 -15.03 15.63 -29.81
C GLY A 27 -14.25 15.28 -28.55
N GLU A 28 -13.24 16.10 -28.28
CA GLU A 28 -12.53 16.11 -26.98
C GLU A 28 -13.53 16.32 -25.85
N ASP A 29 -13.54 15.41 -24.88
CA ASP A 29 -14.23 15.61 -23.61
C ASP A 29 -13.28 15.20 -22.47
N LEU A 30 -12.43 16.14 -22.09
CA LEU A 30 -11.66 16.21 -20.85
C LEU A 30 -12.64 16.63 -19.75
N ASP A 31 -13.29 15.71 -19.06
CA ASP A 31 -13.79 15.79 -17.68
C ASP A 31 -14.83 14.69 -17.39
N ARG A 32 -14.40 13.44 -17.35
CA ARG A 32 -15.18 12.42 -16.65
C ARG A 32 -14.51 12.13 -15.30
N PRO A 33 -15.18 12.39 -14.18
CA PRO A 33 -14.68 11.93 -12.88
C PRO A 33 -14.59 10.41 -12.92
N LEU A 34 -13.38 9.87 -12.70
CA LEU A 34 -13.12 8.44 -12.57
C LEU A 34 -13.91 7.91 -11.36
N LEU A 35 -15.08 7.36 -11.63
CA LEU A 35 -15.83 6.56 -10.65
C LEU A 35 -15.14 5.20 -10.57
N GLY A 36 -14.53 4.91 -9.41
CA GLY A 36 -14.02 3.57 -9.12
C GLY A 36 -15.12 2.51 -9.15
N PRO A 37 -14.78 1.21 -9.15
CA PRO A 37 -15.76 0.13 -9.16
C PRO A 37 -16.76 0.29 -7.99
N PRO A 38 -18.02 -0.20 -8.14
CA PRO A 38 -19.03 -0.11 -7.10
C PRO A 38 -18.51 -0.64 -5.75
N GLY A 39 -18.64 0.18 -4.71
CA GLY A 39 -18.18 -0.16 -3.35
C GLY A 39 -16.74 0.25 -3.01
N SER A 40 -15.93 0.73 -3.96
CA SER A 40 -14.60 1.28 -3.64
C SER A 40 -14.71 2.70 -3.07
N SER A 41 -13.84 3.02 -2.10
CA SER A 41 -13.68 4.36 -1.57
C SER A 41 -12.58 5.07 -2.36
N ILE A 42 -12.90 6.20 -2.98
CA ILE A 42 -11.97 7.04 -3.73
C ILE A 42 -11.80 8.39 -3.06
N ARG A 43 -10.58 8.94 -3.11
CA ARG A 43 -10.32 10.30 -2.62
C ARG A 43 -11.01 11.31 -3.51
N VAL A 44 -11.57 12.36 -2.91
CA VAL A 44 -12.31 13.40 -3.61
C VAL A 44 -11.45 14.65 -3.71
N HIS A 45 -11.38 15.22 -4.91
CA HIS A 45 -10.72 16.52 -5.12
C HIS A 45 -11.60 17.66 -4.59
N GLU A 46 -11.00 18.75 -4.12
CA GLU A 46 -11.71 19.91 -3.54
C GLU A 46 -12.69 20.60 -4.51
N SER A 47 -12.49 20.45 -5.81
CA SER A 47 -13.37 20.97 -6.84
C SER A 47 -14.66 20.17 -7.05
N ASP A 48 -14.79 18.96 -6.45
CA ASP A 48 -15.98 18.11 -6.63
C ASP A 48 -17.24 18.79 -6.09
N PRO A 49 -18.27 18.98 -6.93
CA PRO A 49 -19.51 19.66 -6.50
C PRO A 49 -20.26 18.91 -5.40
N GLY A 50 -20.20 17.57 -5.41
CA GLY A 50 -20.83 16.73 -4.40
C GLY A 50 -20.12 16.82 -3.05
N LEU A 51 -18.79 17.01 -3.04
CA LEU A 51 -18.02 17.28 -1.83
C LEU A 51 -18.47 18.58 -1.17
N LYS A 52 -18.61 19.65 -1.94
CA LYS A 52 -19.08 20.94 -1.41
C LYS A 52 -20.45 20.85 -0.76
N LYS A 53 -21.37 20.09 -1.39
CA LYS A 53 -22.70 19.81 -0.84
C LYS A 53 -22.62 19.00 0.46
N ALA A 54 -21.82 17.96 0.50
CA ALA A 54 -21.64 17.11 1.68
C ALA A 54 -21.00 17.86 2.86
N LEU A 55 -20.02 18.73 2.59
CA LEU A 55 -19.39 19.60 3.60
C LEU A 55 -20.39 20.59 4.18
N ALA A 56 -21.16 21.30 3.33
CA ALA A 56 -22.18 22.24 3.78
C ALA A 56 -23.27 21.56 4.63
N PHE A 57 -23.69 20.37 4.23
CA PHE A 57 -24.65 19.57 4.99
C PHE A 57 -24.09 19.13 6.36
N ALA A 58 -22.85 18.65 6.41
CA ALA A 58 -22.19 18.27 7.65
C ALA A 58 -22.04 19.46 8.62
N GLU A 59 -21.63 20.61 8.09
CA GLU A 59 -21.51 21.88 8.83
C GLU A 59 -22.85 22.32 9.42
N GLU A 60 -23.92 22.31 8.62
CA GLU A 60 -25.27 22.64 9.09
C GLU A 60 -25.73 21.70 10.20
N ARG A 61 -25.55 20.39 10.02
CA ARG A 61 -25.93 19.40 11.02
C ARG A 61 -25.16 19.53 12.32
N TYR A 62 -23.85 19.76 12.23
CA TYR A 62 -23.02 20.04 13.40
C TYR A 62 -23.54 21.26 14.16
N ASN A 63 -23.77 22.37 13.48
CA ASN A 63 -24.24 23.61 14.09
C ASN A 63 -25.62 23.47 14.73
N ARG A 64 -26.48 22.60 14.18
CA ARG A 64 -27.84 22.36 14.72
C ARG A 64 -27.82 21.62 16.06
N VAL A 65 -26.88 20.66 16.25
CA VAL A 65 -26.84 19.79 17.44
C VAL A 65 -25.80 20.20 18.47
N SER A 66 -24.79 20.97 18.11
CA SER A 66 -23.74 21.40 19.05
C SER A 66 -24.23 22.45 20.04
N ASN A 67 -23.71 22.43 21.28
CA ASN A 67 -24.02 23.44 22.30
C ASN A 67 -23.17 24.73 22.19
N ALA A 68 -22.38 24.89 21.11
CA ALA A 68 -21.57 26.08 20.89
C ALA A 68 -22.44 27.32 20.71
N MET A 69 -22.07 28.44 21.32
CA MET A 69 -22.79 29.73 21.18
C MET A 69 -22.63 30.38 19.81
N HIS A 70 -21.47 30.12 19.15
CA HIS A 70 -21.15 30.66 17.84
C HIS A 70 -21.24 29.56 16.76
N LEU A 71 -21.53 29.98 15.56
CA LEU A 71 -21.48 29.09 14.39
C LEU A 71 -20.04 28.63 14.18
N ARG A 72 -19.89 27.36 13.82
CA ARG A 72 -18.63 26.81 13.35
C ARG A 72 -18.69 26.52 11.86
N ARG A 73 -17.59 26.76 11.18
CA ARG A 73 -17.43 26.49 9.75
C ARG A 73 -16.21 25.61 9.50
N VAL A 74 -16.24 24.91 8.38
CA VAL A 74 -15.07 24.15 7.91
C VAL A 74 -13.97 25.15 7.54
N SER A 75 -12.90 25.17 8.33
CA SER A 75 -11.71 25.98 8.07
C SER A 75 -10.70 25.24 7.21
N ARG A 76 -10.68 23.89 7.29
CA ARG A 76 -9.79 23.05 6.51
C ARG A 76 -10.40 21.67 6.28
N VAL A 77 -10.22 21.13 5.07
CA VAL A 77 -10.51 19.72 4.75
C VAL A 77 -9.20 18.94 4.88
N ILE A 78 -9.13 18.03 5.85
CA ILE A 78 -7.95 17.18 6.07
C ILE A 78 -7.98 16.01 5.07
N SER A 79 -9.14 15.35 4.96
CA SER A 79 -9.35 14.29 3.98
C SER A 79 -10.82 14.18 3.59
N ALA A 80 -11.08 13.81 2.34
CA ALA A 80 -12.41 13.53 1.84
C ALA A 80 -12.38 12.32 0.91
N ASN A 81 -13.22 11.33 1.21
CA ASN A 81 -13.38 10.14 0.38
C ASN A 81 -14.85 9.98 0.00
N LYS A 82 -15.12 9.43 -1.18
CA LYS A 82 -16.47 9.03 -1.61
C LYS A 82 -16.52 7.57 -2.00
N GLN A 83 -17.65 6.95 -1.73
CA GLN A 83 -17.94 5.56 -2.03
C GLN A 83 -19.31 5.46 -2.68
N LEU A 84 -19.41 4.77 -3.82
CA LEU A 84 -20.67 4.51 -4.50
C LEU A 84 -21.41 3.34 -3.81
N VAL A 85 -22.49 3.71 -3.10
CA VAL A 85 -23.41 2.75 -2.46
C VAL A 85 -24.81 3.24 -2.80
N LYS A 86 -25.81 2.54 -3.08
CA LYS A 86 -27.17 3.08 -3.39
C LYS A 86 -27.35 4.60 -3.14
N GLY A 87 -26.46 5.41 -3.71
CA GLY A 87 -26.17 6.80 -3.42
C GLY A 87 -24.65 7.01 -3.33
N ILE A 88 -24.20 8.13 -2.79
CA ILE A 88 -22.79 8.43 -2.57
C ILE A 88 -22.57 8.64 -1.07
N ARG A 89 -21.70 7.82 -0.47
CA ARG A 89 -21.26 8.02 0.91
C ARG A 89 -19.97 8.83 0.88
N TYR A 90 -19.98 9.96 1.55
CA TYR A 90 -18.80 10.78 1.81
C TYR A 90 -18.28 10.52 3.22
N THR A 91 -16.98 10.23 3.36
CA THR A 91 -16.26 10.21 4.64
C THR A 91 -15.35 11.43 4.66
N LEU A 92 -15.64 12.37 5.54
CA LEU A 92 -15.03 13.70 5.61
C LEU A 92 -14.28 13.84 6.93
N THR A 93 -12.99 14.14 6.89
CA THR A 93 -12.24 14.59 8.07
C THR A 93 -11.91 16.06 7.88
N VAL A 94 -12.41 16.90 8.76
CA VAL A 94 -12.33 18.36 8.63
C VAL A 94 -11.96 19.04 9.94
N GLU A 95 -11.36 20.22 9.84
CA GLU A 95 -11.24 21.17 10.95
C GLU A 95 -12.44 22.10 10.93
N LEU A 96 -13.16 22.16 12.05
CA LEU A 96 -14.25 23.10 12.30
C LEU A 96 -13.80 24.16 13.28
N SER A 97 -13.76 25.41 12.82
CA SER A 97 -13.37 26.56 13.63
C SER A 97 -14.57 27.46 13.92
N ASN A 98 -14.57 28.08 15.09
CA ASN A 98 -15.62 29.02 15.47
C ASN A 98 -15.53 30.31 14.64
N THR A 99 -16.69 30.90 14.37
CA THR A 99 -16.84 32.18 13.67
C THR A 99 -17.29 33.26 14.64
N GLN A 100 -17.23 34.50 14.20
CA GLN A 100 -17.74 35.66 14.97
C GLN A 100 -19.28 35.68 15.11
N CYS A 101 -19.99 34.88 14.31
CA CYS A 101 -21.46 34.89 14.30
C CYS A 101 -22.05 34.00 15.39
N LYS A 102 -22.94 34.56 16.20
CA LYS A 102 -23.78 33.79 17.13
C LYS A 102 -24.82 32.98 16.35
N LYS A 103 -25.19 31.82 16.85
CA LYS A 103 -26.22 30.95 16.22
C LYS A 103 -27.60 31.60 16.09
N SER A 104 -27.87 32.63 16.89
CA SER A 104 -29.12 33.42 16.82
C SER A 104 -29.16 34.43 15.68
N THR A 105 -28.07 34.68 15.01
CA THR A 105 -27.96 35.66 13.93
C THR A 105 -28.07 34.99 12.57
N MET A 106 -29.10 35.30 11.77
CA MET A 106 -29.29 34.83 10.39
C MET A 106 -28.38 35.57 9.40
N LEU A 107 -27.08 35.59 9.59
CA LEU A 107 -26.16 36.20 8.64
C LEU A 107 -25.69 35.16 7.61
N ARG A 108 -25.71 35.53 6.32
CA ARG A 108 -25.29 34.66 5.21
C ARG A 108 -23.77 34.51 5.07
N THR A 109 -23.01 35.45 5.63
CA THR A 109 -21.53 35.43 5.62
C THR A 109 -21.02 35.61 7.04
N CYS A 110 -20.22 34.66 7.50
CA CYS A 110 -19.60 34.64 8.83
C CYS A 110 -18.09 34.44 8.71
N ASP A 111 -17.34 35.43 9.16
CA ASP A 111 -15.88 35.36 9.16
C ASP A 111 -15.35 34.60 10.40
N PHE A 112 -14.20 33.99 10.27
CA PHE A 112 -13.48 33.40 11.38
C PHE A 112 -12.94 34.49 12.30
N TYR A 113 -12.65 34.12 13.54
CA TYR A 113 -11.91 35.03 14.43
C TYR A 113 -10.50 35.29 13.86
N PRO A 114 -10.06 36.54 13.79
CA PRO A 114 -8.75 36.89 13.24
C PRO A 114 -7.59 36.50 14.16
N GLU A 115 -7.84 36.38 15.46
CA GLU A 115 -6.84 36.04 16.47
C GLU A 115 -6.86 34.54 16.76
N LEU A 116 -5.68 33.89 16.69
CA LEU A 116 -5.52 32.44 16.93
C LEU A 116 -6.02 32.03 18.33
N ASN A 117 -5.80 32.83 19.35
CA ASN A 117 -6.24 32.58 20.74
C ASN A 117 -7.77 32.52 20.92
N GLN A 118 -8.53 33.10 19.98
CA GLN A 118 -9.98 33.07 19.97
C GLN A 118 -10.54 32.00 19.03
N LEU A 119 -9.70 31.41 18.18
CA LEU A 119 -10.06 30.43 17.18
C LEU A 119 -10.09 29.01 17.80
N LYS A 120 -11.21 28.64 18.41
CA LYS A 120 -11.41 27.28 18.91
C LYS A 120 -11.70 26.33 17.77
N THR A 121 -10.78 25.41 17.50
CA THR A 121 -10.86 24.44 16.40
C THR A 121 -11.11 23.03 16.94
N GLU A 122 -11.96 22.28 16.28
CA GLU A 122 -12.18 20.84 16.50
C GLU A 122 -11.90 20.07 15.21
N VAL A 123 -11.31 18.90 15.34
CA VAL A 123 -11.21 17.94 14.25
C VAL A 123 -12.40 17.01 14.28
N CYS A 124 -13.18 17.01 13.22
CA CYS A 124 -14.40 16.24 13.10
C CYS A 124 -14.33 15.23 11.96
N VAL A 125 -14.85 14.04 12.20
CA VAL A 125 -15.10 13.01 11.18
C VAL A 125 -16.61 12.90 10.97
N PHE A 126 -17.04 13.11 9.73
CA PHE A 126 -18.43 12.96 9.30
C PHE A 126 -18.56 11.85 8.26
N GLU A 127 -19.62 11.05 8.35
CA GLU A 127 -20.07 10.19 7.26
C GLU A 127 -21.42 10.71 6.77
N VAL A 128 -21.44 11.24 5.54
CA VAL A 128 -22.63 11.78 4.89
C VAL A 128 -23.05 10.86 3.75
N TRP A 129 -24.28 10.41 3.76
CA TRP A 129 -24.89 9.68 2.66
C TRP A 129 -25.78 10.60 1.84
N ASP A 130 -25.37 10.86 0.62
CA ASP A 130 -26.09 11.69 -0.36
C ASP A 130 -26.76 10.80 -1.41
N ILE A 131 -28.04 11.07 -1.69
CA ILE A 131 -28.83 10.40 -2.70
C ILE A 131 -29.25 11.48 -3.73
N PRO A 132 -28.40 11.76 -4.73
CA PRO A 132 -28.58 12.91 -5.62
C PRO A 132 -29.95 12.92 -6.35
N TRP A 133 -30.41 11.76 -6.79
CA TRP A 133 -31.68 11.62 -7.51
C TRP A 133 -32.93 11.77 -6.62
N GLN A 134 -32.78 11.79 -5.30
CA GLN A 134 -33.86 12.06 -4.35
C GLN A 134 -33.71 13.42 -3.69
N GLY A 135 -32.61 14.13 -3.97
CA GLY A 135 -32.29 15.40 -3.32
C GLY A 135 -32.07 15.29 -1.80
N ALA A 136 -31.82 14.08 -1.29
CA ALA A 136 -31.76 13.78 0.13
C ALA A 136 -30.31 13.51 0.58
N SER A 137 -29.95 14.08 1.73
CA SER A 137 -28.67 13.80 2.40
C SER A 137 -28.92 13.40 3.86
N THR A 138 -28.18 12.42 4.35
CA THR A 138 -28.30 11.92 5.72
C THR A 138 -26.92 11.86 6.38
N LEU A 139 -26.82 12.33 7.62
CA LEU A 139 -25.62 12.21 8.45
C LEU A 139 -25.64 10.84 9.13
N LEU A 140 -24.73 9.94 8.76
CA LEU A 140 -24.62 8.59 9.33
C LEU A 140 -23.76 8.57 10.59
N LYS A 141 -22.71 9.41 10.64
CA LYS A 141 -21.77 9.46 11.75
C LYS A 141 -21.21 10.86 11.93
N GLN A 142 -21.02 11.23 13.20
CA GLN A 142 -20.34 12.45 13.61
C GLN A 142 -19.49 12.15 14.85
N LYS A 143 -18.20 12.45 14.75
CA LYS A 143 -17.27 12.38 15.90
C LYS A 143 -16.33 13.58 15.82
N CYS A 144 -16.32 14.42 16.86
CA CYS A 144 -15.48 15.59 16.96
C CYS A 144 -14.61 15.52 18.21
N GLN A 145 -13.39 16.06 18.12
CA GLN A 145 -12.44 16.19 19.23
C GLN A 145 -11.79 17.57 19.16
N PRO A 146 -11.54 18.25 20.29
CA PRO A 146 -10.80 19.50 20.31
C PRO A 146 -9.44 19.31 19.62
N LYS A 147 -9.05 20.28 18.78
CA LYS A 147 -7.69 20.36 18.27
C LYS A 147 -6.83 20.88 19.42
N VAL A 148 -5.93 20.05 19.92
CA VAL A 148 -4.93 20.46 20.90
C VAL A 148 -3.88 21.28 20.15
N GLU A 149 -3.92 22.60 20.27
CA GLU A 149 -2.84 23.48 19.84
C GLU A 149 -1.79 23.53 20.95
N PHE A 150 -0.56 23.19 20.62
CA PHE A 150 0.57 23.49 21.49
C PHE A 150 0.89 24.98 21.31
N GLU A 151 0.45 25.81 22.26
CA GLU A 151 0.87 27.20 22.35
C GLU A 151 2.34 27.24 22.76
N VAL A 152 3.18 27.84 21.89
CA VAL A 152 4.51 28.29 22.25
C VAL A 152 4.33 29.65 22.92
N GLU A 153 4.15 29.68 24.21
CA GLU A 153 4.27 30.93 25.00
C GLU A 153 5.74 31.21 25.28
N GLU A 154 6.24 32.28 24.65
CA GLU A 154 7.42 33.00 25.13
C GLU A 154 7.06 33.75 26.41
N SER A 155 7.31 33.20 27.58
CA SER A 155 7.27 33.94 28.83
C SER A 155 8.51 33.65 29.67
N ASN A 156 9.33 34.68 29.83
CA ASN A 156 10.37 34.73 30.84
C ASN A 156 9.78 34.62 32.27
N LYS A 157 9.84 33.45 32.85
CA LYS A 157 9.76 33.28 34.32
C LYS A 157 10.61 32.07 34.75
N VAL A 158 11.41 32.32 35.78
CA VAL A 158 12.24 31.36 36.49
C VAL A 158 11.42 30.19 37.01
N GLU A 159 11.86 28.96 36.77
CA GLU A 159 11.09 27.75 36.90
C GLU A 159 11.59 26.75 37.93
N ASP A 160 10.63 26.00 38.39
CA ASP A 160 10.66 24.79 39.18
C ASP A 160 11.11 23.57 38.30
N PRO A 161 11.98 22.65 38.76
CA PRO A 161 12.65 21.61 37.95
C PRO A 161 11.79 20.41 37.50
N SER A 162 10.45 20.47 37.52
CA SER A 162 9.59 19.31 37.23
C SER A 162 8.95 19.25 35.82
N THR A 163 9.28 20.19 34.89
CA THR A 163 8.62 20.34 33.58
C THR A 163 9.55 20.12 32.37
N SER A 164 10.53 19.23 32.46
CA SER A 164 11.52 19.01 31.39
C SER A 164 11.12 18.02 30.27
N GLN A 165 9.98 17.34 30.37
CA GLN A 165 9.61 16.26 29.42
C GLN A 165 9.38 16.66 27.94
N PRO A 166 8.71 17.77 27.56
CA PRO A 166 8.45 18.08 26.15
C PRO A 166 9.69 18.49 25.36
N LEU A 167 10.68 19.12 26.00
CA LEU A 167 11.91 19.58 25.35
C LEU A 167 12.87 18.42 25.10
N GLU A 168 12.98 17.49 26.04
CA GLU A 168 13.79 16.28 25.90
C GLU A 168 13.28 15.38 24.79
N GLU A 169 11.94 15.17 24.69
CA GLU A 169 11.31 14.38 23.63
C GLU A 169 11.59 15.00 22.23
N SER A 170 11.55 16.31 22.10
CA SER A 170 11.87 17.01 20.85
C SER A 170 13.33 16.88 20.46
N VAL A 171 14.25 16.95 21.40
CA VAL A 171 15.70 16.80 21.17
C VAL A 171 16.03 15.36 20.80
N GLU A 172 15.43 14.39 21.48
CA GLU A 172 15.61 12.97 21.15
C GLU A 172 15.09 12.65 19.75
N LEU A 173 13.91 13.13 19.38
CA LEU A 173 13.33 12.94 18.04
C LEU A 173 14.24 13.49 16.95
N LEU A 174 14.78 14.70 17.13
CA LEU A 174 15.73 15.31 16.18
C LEU A 174 17.02 14.50 16.09
N GLY A 175 17.53 13.99 17.20
CA GLY A 175 18.69 13.09 17.24
C GLY A 175 18.44 11.81 16.42
N ARG A 176 17.32 11.13 16.67
CA ARG A 176 16.92 9.91 15.94
C ARG A 176 16.71 10.18 14.45
N PHE A 177 16.13 11.31 14.08
CA PHE A 177 15.95 11.67 12.68
C PHE A 177 17.28 11.96 11.97
N LYS A 178 18.23 12.63 12.64
CA LYS A 178 19.57 12.85 12.12
C LYS A 178 20.34 11.54 11.91
N GLU A 179 20.24 10.61 12.86
CA GLU A 179 20.82 9.26 12.71
C GLU A 179 20.18 8.51 11.53
N PHE A 180 18.85 8.61 11.38
CA PHE A 180 18.12 8.04 10.25
C PHE A 180 18.62 8.62 8.92
N MET A 181 18.72 9.95 8.81
CA MET A 181 19.23 10.61 7.60
C MET A 181 20.64 10.14 7.26
N THR A 182 21.51 10.05 8.26
CA THR A 182 22.90 9.61 8.08
C THR A 182 22.95 8.14 7.65
N LYS A 183 22.23 7.27 8.36
CA LYS A 183 22.24 5.82 8.09
C LYS A 183 21.74 5.46 6.70
N TYR A 184 20.69 6.16 6.22
CA TYR A 184 20.04 5.84 4.95
C TYR A 184 20.38 6.86 3.84
N ASN A 185 21.39 7.68 4.06
CA ASN A 185 21.89 8.69 3.11
C ASN A 185 20.76 9.58 2.56
N LYS A 186 19.90 10.07 3.46
CA LYS A 186 18.75 10.91 3.10
C LYS A 186 19.19 12.37 2.93
N VAL A 187 18.83 12.93 1.77
CA VAL A 187 19.07 14.35 1.44
C VAL A 187 17.74 14.94 0.97
N TYR A 188 17.38 16.10 1.49
CA TYR A 188 16.16 16.80 1.14
C TYR A 188 16.47 18.16 0.51
N SER A 189 15.60 18.62 -0.39
CA SER A 189 15.85 19.77 -1.25
C SER A 189 15.69 21.13 -0.55
N SER A 190 14.97 21.19 0.57
CA SER A 190 14.70 22.42 1.31
C SER A 190 14.48 22.15 2.80
N GLN A 191 14.53 23.19 3.63
CA GLN A 191 14.22 23.09 5.06
C GLN A 191 12.74 22.69 5.28
N GLU A 192 11.82 23.18 4.47
CA GLU A 192 10.40 22.79 4.53
C GLU A 192 10.20 21.29 4.30
N GLU A 193 10.96 20.70 3.36
CA GLU A 193 10.91 19.26 3.14
C GLU A 193 11.55 18.49 4.30
N VAL A 194 12.65 18.99 4.90
CA VAL A 194 13.22 18.41 6.14
C VAL A 194 12.17 18.39 7.24
N ASP A 195 11.46 19.49 7.47
CA ASP A 195 10.45 19.61 8.52
C ASP A 195 9.23 18.71 8.23
N ARG A 196 8.85 18.60 6.95
CA ARG A 196 7.81 17.67 6.51
C ARG A 196 8.22 16.22 6.79
N ARG A 197 9.44 15.83 6.42
CA ARG A 197 9.95 14.47 6.61
C ARG A 197 10.14 14.13 8.09
N LEU A 198 10.54 15.07 8.91
CA LEU A 198 10.61 14.90 10.36
C LEU A 198 9.22 14.60 10.96
N ARG A 199 8.19 15.33 10.56
CA ARG A 199 6.81 15.04 11.02
C ARG A 199 6.35 13.64 10.61
N ILE A 200 6.59 13.25 9.35
CA ILE A 200 6.24 11.91 8.85
C ILE A 200 7.04 10.85 9.63
N PHE A 201 8.33 11.07 9.84
CA PHE A 201 9.18 10.17 10.62
C PHE A 201 8.65 9.97 12.04
N HIS A 202 8.24 11.03 12.72
CA HIS A 202 7.65 10.96 14.06
C HIS A 202 6.36 10.13 14.09
N GLU A 203 5.43 10.36 13.16
CA GLU A 203 4.20 9.57 13.06
C GLU A 203 4.47 8.08 12.73
N ASN A 204 5.49 7.82 11.92
CA ASN A 204 5.90 6.46 11.59
C ASN A 204 6.56 5.74 12.77
N LEU A 205 7.30 6.45 13.64
CA LEU A 205 7.80 5.88 14.89
C LEU A 205 6.65 5.41 15.80
N LYS A 206 5.65 6.25 16.01
CA LYS A 206 4.45 5.87 16.79
C LYS A 206 3.71 4.68 16.17
N THR A 207 3.69 4.61 14.84
CA THR A 207 3.10 3.48 14.11
C THR A 207 3.88 2.20 14.33
N ALA A 208 5.22 2.26 14.26
CA ALA A 208 6.09 1.13 14.52
C ALA A 208 5.98 0.62 15.97
N GLU A 209 5.91 1.52 16.95
CA GLU A 209 5.67 1.20 18.36
C GLU A 209 4.32 0.51 18.58
N LYS A 210 3.28 0.99 17.91
CA LYS A 210 1.96 0.36 17.93
C LYS A 210 1.96 -1.03 17.32
N LEU A 211 2.67 -1.22 16.20
CA LEU A 211 2.84 -2.54 15.58
C LEU A 211 3.60 -3.48 16.52
N GLN A 212 4.68 -2.98 17.15
CA GLN A 212 5.46 -3.72 18.14
C GLN A 212 4.59 -4.22 19.31
N ALA A 213 3.75 -3.35 19.84
CA ALA A 213 2.87 -3.68 20.98
C ALA A 213 1.77 -4.70 20.62
N LEU A 214 1.41 -4.82 19.36
CA LEU A 214 0.29 -5.63 18.88
C LEU A 214 0.71 -6.87 18.12
N ASP A 215 1.99 -7.03 17.80
CA ASP A 215 2.51 -8.24 17.17
C ASP A 215 2.53 -9.40 18.18
N GLN A 216 2.07 -10.57 17.74
CA GLN A 216 1.96 -11.78 18.57
C GLN A 216 3.15 -12.72 18.39
N GLY A 217 4.08 -12.39 17.51
CA GLY A 217 5.27 -13.16 17.22
C GLY A 217 6.50 -12.70 18.00
N SER A 218 7.62 -12.70 17.32
CA SER A 218 8.91 -12.22 17.85
C SER A 218 9.50 -11.08 17.00
N ALA A 219 8.68 -10.46 16.15
CA ALA A 219 9.16 -9.41 15.27
C ALA A 219 9.58 -8.16 16.05
N GLU A 220 10.61 -7.49 15.56
CA GLU A 220 10.99 -6.15 15.95
C GLU A 220 10.61 -5.17 14.83
N TYR A 221 9.87 -4.13 15.20
CA TYR A 221 9.50 -3.04 14.32
C TYR A 221 10.25 -1.76 14.73
N GLY A 222 10.47 -0.85 13.79
CA GLY A 222 11.14 0.40 14.09
C GLY A 222 11.58 1.16 12.85
N VAL A 223 12.67 1.92 13.01
CA VAL A 223 13.23 2.74 11.94
C VAL A 223 13.80 1.88 10.82
N THR A 224 13.27 2.08 9.61
CA THR A 224 13.76 1.51 8.35
C THR A 224 13.99 2.65 7.35
N LYS A 225 14.58 2.36 6.20
CA LYS A 225 14.78 3.37 5.13
C LYS A 225 13.50 4.02 4.60
N PHE A 226 12.34 3.51 4.97
CA PHE A 226 11.03 4.02 4.56
C PHE A 226 10.37 4.92 5.61
N SER A 227 11.03 5.15 6.75
CA SER A 227 10.42 5.84 7.89
C SER A 227 10.12 7.33 7.67
N ASP A 228 10.61 7.92 6.58
CA ASP A 228 10.32 9.29 6.14
C ASP A 228 9.20 9.37 5.08
N LEU A 229 8.59 8.25 4.72
CA LEU A 229 7.53 8.19 3.72
C LEU A 229 6.15 8.09 4.39
N THR A 230 5.16 8.77 3.83
CA THR A 230 3.76 8.49 4.16
C THR A 230 3.37 7.11 3.63
N GLU A 231 2.30 6.52 4.19
CA GLU A 231 1.75 5.25 3.69
C GLU A 231 1.38 5.33 2.20
N GLU A 232 0.87 6.49 1.75
CA GLU A 232 0.50 6.71 0.34
C GLU A 232 1.73 6.81 -0.57
N GLU A 233 2.78 7.54 -0.14
CA GLU A 233 4.05 7.61 -0.86
C GLU A 233 4.71 6.23 -0.96
N PHE A 234 4.73 5.47 0.13
CA PHE A 234 5.27 4.12 0.12
C PHE A 234 4.48 3.20 -0.82
N ARG A 235 3.14 3.19 -0.73
CA ARG A 235 2.29 2.34 -1.58
C ARG A 235 2.40 2.68 -3.06
N SER A 236 2.39 3.95 -3.41
CA SER A 236 2.47 4.39 -4.81
C SER A 236 3.83 4.14 -5.45
N THR A 237 4.89 4.05 -4.64
CA THR A 237 6.27 3.92 -5.13
C THR A 237 6.78 2.49 -5.11
N TYR A 238 6.49 1.73 -4.05
CA TYR A 238 7.10 0.42 -3.79
C TYR A 238 6.13 -0.76 -3.92
N LEU A 239 4.82 -0.49 -3.94
CA LEU A 239 3.81 -1.54 -4.01
C LEU A 239 3.14 -1.61 -5.39
N ASN A 240 2.33 -2.63 -5.59
CA ASN A 240 1.70 -2.98 -6.85
C ASN A 240 0.18 -3.03 -6.70
N PRO A 241 -0.53 -1.94 -6.96
CA PRO A 241 -1.99 -1.88 -6.79
C PRO A 241 -2.77 -2.78 -7.75
N LEU A 242 -2.16 -3.24 -8.87
CA LEU A 242 -2.81 -4.13 -9.82
C LEU A 242 -3.06 -5.53 -9.25
N LEU A 243 -2.27 -5.97 -8.26
CA LEU A 243 -2.46 -7.28 -7.61
C LEU A 243 -3.84 -7.44 -6.96
N SER A 244 -4.51 -6.35 -6.58
CA SER A 244 -5.89 -6.39 -6.07
C SER A 244 -6.97 -6.40 -7.16
N GLN A 245 -6.61 -6.26 -8.44
CA GLN A 245 -7.53 -6.23 -9.56
C GLN A 245 -7.70 -7.63 -10.18
N TRP A 246 -8.54 -8.44 -9.55
CA TRP A 246 -8.75 -9.87 -9.88
C TRP A 246 -9.16 -10.15 -11.34
N THR A 247 -9.80 -9.20 -12.00
CA THR A 247 -10.26 -9.35 -13.40
C THR A 247 -9.13 -9.36 -14.43
N LEU A 248 -7.94 -8.94 -14.05
CA LEU A 248 -6.77 -8.86 -14.93
C LEU A 248 -5.92 -10.14 -14.90
N HIS A 249 -6.19 -11.06 -13.97
CA HIS A 249 -5.41 -12.29 -13.83
C HIS A 249 -5.69 -13.29 -14.96
N GLN A 250 -4.62 -13.74 -15.60
CA GLN A 250 -4.70 -14.86 -16.54
C GLN A 250 -4.86 -16.19 -15.77
N PRO A 251 -5.75 -17.10 -16.23
CA PRO A 251 -5.91 -18.40 -15.59
C PRO A 251 -4.65 -19.26 -15.82
N MET A 252 -4.12 -19.80 -14.72
CA MET A 252 -2.97 -20.69 -14.74
C MET A 252 -3.40 -22.15 -14.52
N LYS A 253 -2.61 -23.10 -15.01
CA LYS A 253 -2.85 -24.52 -14.76
C LYS A 253 -2.64 -24.84 -13.27
N PRO A 254 -3.47 -25.68 -12.64
CA PRO A 254 -3.22 -26.09 -11.27
C PRO A 254 -1.95 -26.97 -11.18
N ALA A 255 -1.15 -26.73 -10.14
CA ALA A 255 -0.03 -27.59 -9.85
C ALA A 255 -0.48 -28.97 -9.33
N THR A 256 0.24 -30.01 -9.70
CA THR A 256 0.04 -31.33 -9.10
C THR A 256 0.66 -31.36 -7.71
N PRO A 257 -0.09 -31.69 -6.65
CA PRO A 257 0.45 -31.79 -5.31
C PRO A 257 1.60 -32.81 -5.24
N ALA A 258 2.65 -32.49 -4.48
CA ALA A 258 3.72 -33.41 -4.21
C ALA A 258 3.19 -34.63 -3.45
N LYS A 259 3.73 -35.81 -3.76
CA LYS A 259 3.39 -37.07 -3.07
C LYS A 259 4.34 -37.27 -1.89
N GLY A 260 3.79 -37.53 -0.71
CA GLY A 260 4.52 -37.83 0.49
C GLY A 260 4.55 -36.70 1.53
N PRO A 261 5.07 -36.99 2.74
CA PRO A 261 5.15 -35.98 3.80
C PRO A 261 6.23 -34.93 3.47
N SER A 262 5.91 -33.68 3.75
CA SER A 262 6.89 -32.59 3.70
C SER A 262 7.81 -32.66 4.93
N PRO A 263 9.08 -32.25 4.83
CA PRO A 263 9.95 -32.13 6.00
C PRO A 263 9.42 -31.06 6.97
N ASP A 264 9.81 -31.10 8.24
CA ASP A 264 9.38 -30.16 9.27
C ASP A 264 9.88 -28.73 8.98
N SER A 265 11.04 -28.60 8.34
CA SER A 265 11.63 -27.35 7.86
C SER A 265 12.34 -27.53 6.53
N TRP A 266 12.39 -26.47 5.74
CA TRP A 266 13.09 -26.43 4.47
C TRP A 266 13.49 -25.01 4.10
N ASP A 267 14.72 -24.84 3.59
CA ASP A 267 15.21 -23.55 3.12
C ASP A 267 16.00 -23.73 1.80
N TRP A 268 15.51 -23.15 0.73
CA TRP A 268 16.16 -23.25 -0.58
C TRP A 268 17.50 -22.49 -0.64
N ARG A 269 17.76 -21.57 0.31
CA ARG A 269 19.06 -20.90 0.43
C ARG A 269 20.17 -21.89 0.80
N ASP A 270 19.87 -22.82 1.68
CA ASP A 270 20.81 -23.88 2.11
C ASP A 270 21.13 -24.88 0.99
N HIS A 271 20.28 -24.91 -0.03
CA HIS A 271 20.44 -25.76 -1.21
C HIS A 271 20.97 -25.00 -2.45
N GLY A 272 21.38 -23.74 -2.31
CA GLY A 272 21.96 -22.95 -3.39
C GLY A 272 20.97 -22.52 -4.49
N ALA A 273 19.65 -22.63 -4.24
CA ALA A 273 18.62 -22.36 -5.23
C ALA A 273 18.06 -20.93 -5.17
N VAL A 274 18.67 -20.04 -4.39
CA VAL A 274 18.21 -18.65 -4.20
C VAL A 274 19.34 -17.68 -4.55
N SER A 275 19.11 -16.84 -5.53
CA SER A 275 20.02 -15.77 -5.93
C SER A 275 20.17 -14.68 -4.85
N PRO A 276 21.20 -13.81 -4.89
CA PRO A 276 21.34 -12.68 -3.98
C PRO A 276 20.10 -11.79 -3.95
N VAL A 277 19.91 -11.08 -2.84
CA VAL A 277 18.80 -10.13 -2.70
C VAL A 277 19.04 -8.92 -3.61
N LYS A 278 18.06 -8.59 -4.42
CA LYS A 278 18.07 -7.45 -5.32
C LYS A 278 17.22 -6.29 -4.80
N ASN A 279 17.24 -5.15 -5.48
CA ASN A 279 16.50 -3.95 -5.05
C ASN A 279 15.72 -3.34 -6.22
N GLN A 280 14.39 -3.36 -6.12
CA GLN A 280 13.48 -2.77 -7.12
C GLN A 280 13.55 -1.23 -7.19
N GLY A 281 14.16 -0.58 -6.19
CA GLY A 281 14.21 0.88 -6.13
C GLY A 281 12.81 1.51 -6.06
N MET A 282 12.67 2.69 -6.66
CA MET A 282 11.41 3.45 -6.71
C MET A 282 10.52 3.04 -7.89
N CYS A 283 10.26 1.74 -8.03
CA CYS A 283 9.47 1.16 -9.10
C CYS A 283 8.58 0.05 -8.52
N GLY A 284 7.28 0.04 -8.82
CA GLY A 284 6.32 -0.98 -8.37
C GLY A 284 6.50 -2.33 -9.09
N SER A 285 7.73 -2.78 -9.29
CA SER A 285 8.12 -3.98 -10.07
C SER A 285 8.28 -5.25 -9.24
N CYS A 286 7.78 -5.30 -8.00
CA CYS A 286 7.85 -6.50 -7.15
C CYS A 286 7.33 -7.77 -7.85
N TRP A 287 6.37 -7.65 -8.73
CA TRP A 287 5.84 -8.72 -9.57
C TRP A 287 6.92 -9.34 -10.47
N ALA A 288 7.78 -8.52 -11.09
CA ALA A 288 8.89 -8.98 -11.90
C ALA A 288 9.96 -9.67 -11.03
N PHE A 289 10.37 -9.07 -9.90
CA PHE A 289 11.36 -9.65 -8.99
C PHE A 289 10.91 -11.00 -8.40
N SER A 290 9.63 -11.14 -8.08
CA SER A 290 9.11 -12.40 -7.55
C SER A 290 9.11 -13.52 -8.58
N VAL A 291 8.76 -13.21 -9.83
CA VAL A 291 8.75 -14.17 -10.95
C VAL A 291 10.18 -14.55 -11.36
N ILE A 292 11.06 -13.59 -11.53
CA ILE A 292 12.46 -13.82 -11.89
C ILE A 292 13.13 -14.68 -10.81
N GLY A 293 13.01 -14.34 -9.53
CA GLY A 293 13.57 -15.14 -8.45
C GLY A 293 13.03 -16.57 -8.39
N ASN A 294 11.76 -16.78 -8.76
CA ASN A 294 11.20 -18.13 -8.89
C ASN A 294 11.84 -18.89 -10.06
N ILE A 295 12.00 -18.26 -11.22
CA ILE A 295 12.59 -18.88 -12.42
C ILE A 295 14.06 -19.21 -12.17
N GLU A 296 14.82 -18.31 -11.55
CA GLU A 296 16.22 -18.56 -11.14
C GLU A 296 16.35 -19.85 -10.31
N GLY A 297 15.46 -20.01 -9.32
CA GLY A 297 15.41 -21.21 -8.48
C GLY A 297 15.00 -22.47 -9.24
N GLN A 298 13.94 -22.42 -10.07
CA GLN A 298 13.48 -23.55 -10.87
C GLN A 298 14.53 -23.96 -11.92
N TRP A 299 15.19 -22.99 -12.54
CA TRP A 299 16.29 -23.22 -13.48
C TRP A 299 17.47 -23.92 -12.80
N PHE A 300 17.85 -23.46 -11.60
CA PHE A 300 18.90 -24.11 -10.83
C PHE A 300 18.56 -25.55 -10.47
N LEU A 301 17.34 -25.81 -10.03
CA LEU A 301 16.91 -27.17 -9.67
C LEU A 301 16.93 -28.11 -10.85
N LYS A 302 16.69 -27.63 -12.06
CA LYS A 302 16.72 -28.42 -13.28
C LYS A 302 18.12 -28.57 -13.88
N ASN A 303 18.88 -27.47 -13.93
CA ASN A 303 20.13 -27.38 -14.71
C ASN A 303 21.39 -27.35 -13.84
N GLY A 304 21.27 -27.23 -12.53
CA GLY A 304 22.39 -27.20 -11.58
C GLY A 304 23.19 -25.89 -11.56
N THR A 305 22.76 -24.87 -12.32
CA THR A 305 23.44 -23.58 -12.39
C THR A 305 22.49 -22.46 -11.99
N LEU A 306 22.84 -21.71 -10.94
CA LEU A 306 22.09 -20.55 -10.51
C LEU A 306 22.48 -19.34 -11.37
N LEU A 307 21.50 -18.78 -12.07
CA LEU A 307 21.65 -17.58 -12.89
C LEU A 307 21.07 -16.38 -12.17
N SER A 308 21.61 -15.18 -12.45
CA SER A 308 20.95 -13.93 -12.16
C SER A 308 20.30 -13.43 -13.44
N LEU A 309 18.96 -13.44 -13.47
CA LEU A 309 18.17 -13.08 -14.64
C LEU A 309 17.63 -11.65 -14.54
N SER A 310 17.24 -11.06 -15.67
CA SER A 310 16.84 -9.66 -15.79
C SER A 310 15.40 -9.41 -15.39
N GLU A 311 15.17 -8.61 -14.37
CA GLU A 311 13.86 -8.02 -14.04
C GLU A 311 13.50 -6.87 -14.99
N GLN A 312 14.51 -6.16 -15.49
CA GLN A 312 14.31 -5.05 -16.43
C GLN A 312 13.68 -5.52 -17.74
N GLU A 313 14.05 -6.69 -18.21
CA GLU A 313 13.44 -7.28 -19.40
C GLU A 313 11.91 -7.39 -19.27
N LEU A 314 11.40 -7.85 -18.14
CA LEU A 314 9.96 -7.84 -17.87
C LEU A 314 9.38 -6.42 -17.80
N VAL A 315 10.06 -5.52 -17.10
CA VAL A 315 9.62 -4.11 -16.98
C VAL A 315 9.50 -3.46 -18.37
N ASP A 316 10.38 -3.80 -19.30
CA ASP A 316 10.43 -3.19 -20.63
C ASP A 316 9.62 -3.93 -21.69
N CYS A 317 9.60 -5.27 -21.64
CA CYS A 317 9.09 -6.10 -22.73
C CYS A 317 7.72 -6.72 -22.48
N ASP A 318 7.27 -6.77 -21.21
CA ASP A 318 5.92 -7.22 -20.92
C ASP A 318 4.89 -6.18 -21.38
N GLY A 319 4.11 -6.56 -22.40
CA GLY A 319 3.03 -5.74 -22.94
C GLY A 319 1.68 -5.93 -22.26
N LEU A 320 1.57 -6.87 -21.30
CA LEU A 320 0.35 -7.17 -20.58
C LEU A 320 0.24 -6.35 -19.28
N ASP A 321 1.37 -5.90 -18.76
CA ASP A 321 1.51 -5.23 -17.48
C ASP A 321 1.93 -3.75 -17.60
N GLN A 322 1.92 -3.03 -16.47
CA GLN A 322 2.13 -1.58 -16.43
C GLN A 322 3.53 -1.18 -15.92
N ALA A 323 4.51 -2.08 -16.03
CA ALA A 323 5.90 -1.83 -15.64
C ALA A 323 6.02 -1.38 -14.17
N CYS A 324 6.52 -0.15 -13.91
CA CYS A 324 6.66 0.40 -12.57
C CYS A 324 5.33 0.77 -11.88
N ARG A 325 4.21 0.77 -12.59
CA ARG A 325 2.88 0.97 -12.00
C ARG A 325 2.22 -0.33 -11.59
N GLY A 326 2.91 -1.44 -11.75
CA GLY A 326 2.51 -2.76 -11.32
C GLY A 326 2.34 -3.74 -12.47
N GLY A 327 2.19 -5.01 -12.11
CA GLY A 327 1.97 -6.13 -13.00
C GLY A 327 1.52 -7.36 -12.21
N LEU A 328 1.26 -8.44 -12.94
CA LEU A 328 0.75 -9.69 -12.39
C LEU A 328 1.73 -10.83 -12.70
N PRO A 329 2.10 -11.67 -11.73
CA PRO A 329 2.95 -12.83 -11.99
C PRO A 329 2.45 -13.76 -13.09
N SER A 330 1.12 -13.94 -13.20
CA SER A 330 0.52 -14.73 -14.30
C SER A 330 0.82 -14.17 -15.69
N ASN A 331 0.73 -12.84 -15.83
CA ASN A 331 1.02 -12.14 -17.08
C ASN A 331 2.52 -12.19 -17.37
N ALA A 332 3.36 -12.01 -16.36
CA ALA A 332 4.80 -12.10 -16.49
C ALA A 332 5.26 -13.47 -17.02
N TYR A 333 4.72 -14.56 -16.49
CA TYR A 333 5.01 -15.90 -17.03
C TYR A 333 4.57 -16.04 -18.49
N GLU A 334 3.38 -15.57 -18.82
CA GLU A 334 2.88 -15.58 -20.20
C GLU A 334 3.76 -14.74 -21.14
N ALA A 335 4.23 -13.59 -20.68
CA ALA A 335 5.14 -12.72 -21.43
C ALA A 335 6.47 -13.44 -21.72
N ILE A 336 7.07 -14.10 -20.71
CA ILE A 336 8.32 -14.85 -20.84
C ILE A 336 8.16 -16.02 -21.82
N GLU A 337 7.05 -16.77 -21.74
CA GLU A 337 6.75 -17.83 -22.67
C GLU A 337 6.65 -17.31 -24.12
N LYS A 338 6.03 -16.15 -24.33
CA LYS A 338 5.91 -15.51 -25.65
C LYS A 338 7.23 -14.93 -26.18
N LEU A 339 8.06 -14.36 -25.31
CA LEU A 339 9.40 -13.86 -25.67
C LEU A 339 10.35 -15.00 -26.02
N GLY A 340 10.14 -16.18 -25.44
CA GLY A 340 10.97 -17.37 -25.65
C GLY A 340 12.11 -17.52 -24.68
N GLY A 341 12.16 -16.72 -23.61
CA GLY A 341 13.12 -16.83 -22.52
C GLY A 341 13.51 -15.50 -21.90
N LEU A 342 14.59 -15.52 -21.14
CA LEU A 342 15.11 -14.39 -20.37
C LEU A 342 16.62 -14.24 -20.59
N GLU A 343 17.08 -13.01 -20.67
CA GLU A 343 18.48 -12.64 -20.63
C GLU A 343 19.01 -12.59 -19.19
N THR A 344 20.33 -12.55 -19.01
CA THR A 344 20.92 -12.35 -17.68
C THR A 344 20.81 -10.90 -17.21
N GLU A 345 20.91 -10.67 -15.91
CA GLU A 345 21.00 -9.31 -15.33
C GLU A 345 22.20 -8.53 -15.89
N SER A 346 23.31 -9.21 -16.26
CA SER A 346 24.48 -8.56 -16.84
C SER A 346 24.27 -8.12 -18.30
N ASP A 347 23.42 -8.81 -19.06
CA ASP A 347 23.13 -8.51 -20.45
C ASP A 347 21.99 -7.50 -20.61
N TYR A 348 21.07 -7.46 -19.65
CA TYR A 348 19.91 -6.56 -19.61
C TYR A 348 19.71 -6.03 -18.20
N SER A 349 20.53 -5.06 -17.80
CA SER A 349 20.66 -4.59 -16.42
C SER A 349 19.45 -3.80 -15.91
N TYR A 350 19.13 -3.93 -14.63
CA TYR A 350 18.02 -3.24 -13.98
C TYR A 350 18.26 -1.73 -13.83
N THR A 351 17.30 -0.92 -14.30
CA THR A 351 17.36 0.55 -14.26
C THR A 351 16.24 1.17 -13.40
N GLY A 352 15.20 0.40 -13.05
CA GLY A 352 14.10 0.85 -12.19
C GLY A 352 13.11 1.82 -12.86
N HIS A 353 13.09 1.88 -14.18
CA HIS A 353 12.09 2.63 -14.96
C HIS A 353 11.82 1.95 -16.30
N LYS A 354 10.65 2.18 -16.88
CA LYS A 354 10.28 1.61 -18.19
C LYS A 354 11.13 2.24 -19.30
N GLN A 355 11.72 1.38 -20.12
CA GLN A 355 12.45 1.75 -21.34
C GLN A 355 11.81 1.07 -22.57
N ARG A 356 12.43 1.26 -23.73
CA ARG A 356 12.11 0.47 -24.91
C ARG A 356 12.62 -0.95 -24.72
N CYS A 357 11.80 -1.95 -25.06
CA CYS A 357 12.24 -3.35 -25.09
C CYS A 357 13.39 -3.55 -26.08
N ASP A 358 14.51 -4.07 -25.59
CA ASP A 358 15.73 -4.37 -26.36
C ASP A 358 16.11 -5.85 -26.27
N PHE A 359 15.12 -6.71 -26.04
CA PHE A 359 15.29 -8.16 -25.95
C PHE A 359 15.93 -8.76 -27.21
N THR A 360 16.89 -9.64 -27.00
CA THR A 360 17.65 -10.28 -28.04
C THR A 360 17.65 -11.80 -27.88
N THR A 361 16.98 -12.52 -28.76
CA THR A 361 16.87 -13.99 -28.73
C THR A 361 18.21 -14.72 -28.63
N GLY A 362 19.27 -14.15 -29.20
CA GLY A 362 20.62 -14.71 -29.12
C GLY A 362 21.30 -14.62 -27.74
N LYS A 363 20.73 -13.87 -26.82
CA LYS A 363 21.24 -13.70 -25.43
C LYS A 363 20.41 -14.44 -24.38
N VAL A 364 19.39 -15.18 -24.81
CA VAL A 364 18.55 -15.97 -23.90
C VAL A 364 19.39 -16.95 -23.11
N ALA A 365 19.37 -16.82 -21.78
CA ALA A 365 20.11 -17.64 -20.82
C ALA A 365 19.23 -18.70 -20.14
N ALA A 366 17.93 -18.41 -19.97
CA ALA A 366 16.96 -19.31 -19.38
C ALA A 366 15.59 -19.19 -20.07
N TYR A 367 14.81 -20.27 -20.03
CA TYR A 367 13.44 -20.29 -20.53
C TYR A 367 12.53 -21.11 -19.62
N ILE A 368 11.23 -20.93 -19.74
CA ILE A 368 10.22 -21.72 -19.06
C ILE A 368 9.31 -22.42 -20.07
N ASN A 369 8.76 -23.56 -19.69
CA ASN A 369 7.86 -24.33 -20.55
C ASN A 369 6.39 -24.01 -20.26
N SER A 370 6.10 -23.62 -19.04
CA SER A 370 4.77 -23.21 -18.59
C SER A 370 4.85 -22.63 -17.18
N SER A 371 3.71 -22.24 -16.65
CA SER A 371 3.55 -21.86 -15.26
C SER A 371 2.35 -22.56 -14.62
N VAL A 372 2.38 -22.72 -13.32
CA VAL A 372 1.32 -23.40 -12.54
C VAL A 372 0.92 -22.59 -11.32
N GLU A 373 -0.38 -22.71 -10.97
CA GLU A 373 -0.94 -22.16 -9.75
C GLU A 373 -0.99 -23.27 -8.68
N LEU A 374 -0.54 -22.97 -7.47
CA LEU A 374 -0.51 -23.93 -6.37
C LEU A 374 -1.85 -23.98 -5.64
N PRO A 375 -2.22 -25.13 -5.00
CA PRO A 375 -3.49 -25.26 -4.28
C PRO A 375 -3.61 -24.27 -3.13
N LYS A 376 -4.83 -23.89 -2.85
CA LYS A 376 -5.24 -22.77 -1.99
C LYS A 376 -5.80 -23.22 -0.64
N GLU A 377 -5.39 -22.57 0.46
CA GLU A 377 -6.11 -22.61 1.73
C GLU A 377 -6.58 -21.19 2.09
N GLU A 378 -7.82 -21.08 2.57
CA GLU A 378 -8.44 -19.78 2.87
C GLU A 378 -8.02 -19.26 4.25
N LYS A 379 -7.66 -18.00 4.35
CA LYS A 379 -8.02 -16.88 5.28
C LYS A 379 -6.92 -15.83 5.45
N ASP A 380 -7.29 -14.62 5.19
CA ASP A 380 -7.08 -13.25 5.69
C ASP A 380 -5.68 -12.64 5.93
N ASN A 381 -5.42 -11.44 5.30
CA ASN A 381 -4.96 -10.18 5.89
C ASN A 381 -3.71 -9.48 5.32
N ASN A 382 -3.78 -8.12 5.17
CA ASN A 382 -2.75 -7.20 4.64
C ASN A 382 -1.74 -6.73 5.72
N LEU A 383 -0.46 -6.43 5.37
CA LEU A 383 0.65 -6.23 6.30
C LEU A 383 1.40 -4.89 6.12
N LYS A 384 1.69 -4.19 7.23
CA LYS A 384 2.62 -3.04 7.25
C LYS A 384 4.08 -3.49 7.43
N ILE A 385 4.61 -4.19 6.42
CA ILE A 385 5.95 -4.80 6.44
C ILE A 385 7.11 -3.79 6.36
N HIS A 386 6.86 -2.56 5.95
CA HIS A 386 7.91 -1.55 5.76
C HIS A 386 8.57 -1.05 7.06
N PHE A 387 8.01 -1.35 8.23
CA PHE A 387 8.62 -1.10 9.54
C PHE A 387 9.31 -2.33 10.15
N TYR A 388 9.25 -3.48 9.49
CA TYR A 388 9.85 -4.71 9.98
C TYR A 388 11.39 -4.66 9.92
N ARG A 389 12.04 -5.12 10.98
CA ARG A 389 13.49 -5.18 11.11
C ARG A 389 14.03 -6.60 11.23
N LYS A 390 13.46 -7.44 12.06
CA LYS A 390 13.85 -8.85 12.26
C LYS A 390 12.79 -9.61 13.08
N GLY A 391 13.00 -10.91 13.28
CA GLY A 391 12.13 -11.80 14.05
C GLY A 391 11.02 -12.41 13.18
N ILE A 392 10.04 -13.03 13.81
CA ILE A 392 8.88 -13.62 13.12
C ILE A 392 7.70 -12.71 13.37
N SER A 393 7.17 -12.09 12.31
CA SER A 393 6.00 -11.25 12.37
C SER A 393 4.73 -12.09 12.46
N HIS A 394 3.92 -11.83 13.47
CA HIS A 394 2.59 -12.40 13.65
C HIS A 394 1.58 -11.29 13.94
N PRO A 395 1.25 -10.50 12.92
CA PRO A 395 0.38 -9.32 13.09
C PRO A 395 -1.06 -9.74 13.39
N LEU A 396 -1.76 -8.89 14.14
CA LEU A 396 -3.21 -9.05 14.31
C LEU A 396 -3.94 -8.93 12.96
N LYS A 397 -5.01 -9.70 12.80
CA LYS A 397 -5.85 -9.74 11.58
C LYS A 397 -6.37 -8.37 11.13
N ILE A 398 -6.59 -7.44 12.04
CA ILE A 398 -7.05 -6.07 11.74
C ILE A 398 -6.02 -5.24 10.94
N PHE A 399 -4.74 -5.58 11.00
CA PHE A 399 -3.67 -4.87 10.27
C PHE A 399 -3.29 -5.53 8.95
N CYS A 400 -3.96 -6.58 8.61
CA CYS A 400 -3.67 -7.40 7.47
C CYS A 400 -4.98 -7.73 6.70
N ASN A 401 -5.41 -6.96 5.68
CA ASN A 401 -6.63 -7.19 4.89
C ASN A 401 -6.35 -8.06 3.66
N PRO A 402 -6.99 -9.26 3.49
CA PRO A 402 -6.71 -10.20 2.41
C PRO A 402 -7.14 -9.73 1.02
N TRP A 403 -8.04 -8.76 0.96
CA TRP A 403 -8.58 -8.24 -0.29
C TRP A 403 -7.76 -7.10 -0.89
N MET A 404 -6.71 -6.65 -0.17
CA MET A 404 -5.83 -5.56 -0.56
C MET A 404 -4.39 -6.05 -0.73
N ILE A 405 -4.19 -7.08 -1.55
CA ILE A 405 -2.84 -7.56 -1.89
C ILE A 405 -2.21 -6.53 -2.82
N ASP A 406 -1.07 -6.03 -2.44
CA ASP A 406 -0.35 -4.97 -3.15
C ASP A 406 1.18 -5.21 -3.22
N HIS A 407 1.66 -6.41 -2.84
CA HIS A 407 3.07 -6.78 -2.92
C HIS A 407 3.27 -8.24 -3.31
N ALA A 408 4.16 -8.49 -4.26
CA ALA A 408 4.57 -9.83 -4.66
C ALA A 408 5.98 -10.12 -4.12
N VAL A 409 6.18 -11.32 -3.58
CA VAL A 409 7.42 -11.75 -2.93
C VAL A 409 7.77 -13.20 -3.30
N LEU A 410 8.99 -13.63 -3.01
CA LEU A 410 9.44 -14.99 -3.24
C LEU A 410 9.49 -15.78 -1.92
N LEU A 411 8.69 -16.83 -1.81
CA LEU A 411 8.80 -17.78 -0.70
C LEU A 411 10.01 -18.71 -0.94
N VAL A 412 10.96 -18.69 -0.02
CA VAL A 412 12.21 -19.45 -0.14
C VAL A 412 12.34 -20.58 0.88
N GLY A 413 11.52 -20.59 1.94
CA GLY A 413 11.59 -21.64 2.94
C GLY A 413 10.53 -21.55 4.01
N TYR A 414 10.57 -22.50 4.93
CA TYR A 414 9.74 -22.52 6.12
C TYR A 414 10.45 -23.30 7.24
N GLY A 415 10.09 -22.99 8.46
CA GLY A 415 10.68 -23.66 9.62
C GLY A 415 10.01 -23.23 10.92
N GLU A 416 10.76 -23.41 12.01
CA GLU A 416 10.36 -23.00 13.35
C GLU A 416 11.54 -22.31 14.05
N ARG A 417 11.30 -21.22 14.77
CA ARG A 417 12.30 -20.51 15.56
C ARG A 417 11.71 -20.24 16.96
N LYS A 418 12.30 -20.86 18.00
CA LYS A 418 11.82 -20.76 19.39
C LYS A 418 10.34 -21.15 19.57
N GLY A 419 9.89 -22.22 18.94
CA GLY A 419 8.50 -22.68 19.01
C GLY A 419 7.52 -21.90 18.13
N ILE A 420 7.97 -20.92 17.33
CA ILE A 420 7.13 -20.15 16.43
C ILE A 420 7.39 -20.59 14.99
N PRO A 421 6.40 -21.21 14.32
CA PRO A 421 6.54 -21.61 12.93
C PRO A 421 6.49 -20.38 12.00
N PHE A 422 7.28 -20.41 10.92
CA PHE A 422 7.38 -19.28 10.01
C PHE A 422 7.57 -19.68 8.55
N TRP A 423 7.25 -18.74 7.66
CA TRP A 423 7.63 -18.71 6.26
C TRP A 423 8.81 -17.75 6.08
N ALA A 424 9.87 -18.19 5.38
CA ALA A 424 10.99 -17.36 4.99
C ALA A 424 10.71 -16.76 3.61
N ILE A 425 10.70 -15.45 3.52
CA ILE A 425 10.30 -14.69 2.34
C ILE A 425 11.46 -13.80 1.89
N LYS A 426 11.90 -13.94 0.64
CA LYS A 426 12.85 -13.04 -0.01
C LYS A 426 12.08 -11.83 -0.54
N ASN A 427 12.48 -10.64 -0.09
CA ASN A 427 11.93 -9.37 -0.57
C ASN A 427 12.82 -8.76 -1.65
N SER A 428 12.32 -7.72 -2.32
CA SER A 428 12.98 -6.99 -3.40
C SER A 428 13.36 -5.54 -3.00
N TRP A 429 13.66 -5.31 -1.72
CA TRP A 429 13.99 -4.00 -1.20
C TRP A 429 15.45 -3.86 -0.71
N GLY A 430 16.37 -4.69 -1.25
CA GLY A 430 17.78 -4.68 -0.88
C GLY A 430 18.07 -5.37 0.44
N GLU A 431 19.36 -5.64 0.70
CA GLU A 431 19.83 -6.37 1.89
C GLU A 431 19.72 -5.58 3.19
N ASP A 432 19.59 -4.26 3.11
CA ASP A 432 19.41 -3.35 4.25
C ASP A 432 17.99 -3.35 4.83
N TYR A 433 17.05 -4.09 4.20
CA TYR A 433 15.71 -4.33 4.69
C TYR A 433 15.65 -5.64 5.49
N GLY A 434 14.91 -5.63 6.60
CA GLY A 434 14.59 -6.83 7.37
C GLY A 434 15.82 -7.61 7.85
N GLU A 435 15.77 -8.94 7.77
CA GLU A 435 16.89 -9.83 8.02
C GLU A 435 17.68 -10.06 6.72
N GLN A 436 18.63 -9.18 6.38
CA GLN A 436 19.43 -9.26 5.15
C GLN A 436 18.58 -9.35 3.86
N GLY A 437 17.51 -8.55 3.78
CA GLY A 437 16.58 -8.56 2.66
C GLY A 437 15.44 -9.55 2.77
N TYR A 438 15.39 -10.34 3.84
CA TYR A 438 14.36 -11.34 4.09
C TYR A 438 13.37 -10.87 5.16
N TYR A 439 12.16 -11.42 5.05
CA TYR A 439 11.05 -11.23 5.96
C TYR A 439 10.51 -12.56 6.43
N ASN A 440 10.36 -12.75 7.76
CA ASN A 440 9.82 -13.98 8.31
C ASN A 440 8.38 -13.73 8.81
N LEU A 441 7.45 -14.48 8.25
CA LEU A 441 6.02 -14.37 8.53
C LEU A 441 5.53 -15.63 9.26
N TYR A 442 4.72 -15.46 10.30
CA TYR A 442 4.11 -16.57 11.03
C TYR A 442 3.38 -17.54 10.09
N ARG A 443 3.67 -18.84 10.24
CA ARG A 443 3.05 -19.95 9.51
C ARG A 443 2.07 -20.67 10.42
N GLY A 444 0.78 -20.68 10.06
CA GLY A 444 -0.24 -21.39 10.84
C GLY A 444 -1.63 -20.81 10.72
N SER A 445 -1.78 -19.55 10.29
CA SER A 445 -3.06 -18.88 10.16
C SER A 445 -3.27 -18.19 8.81
N ASN A 446 -2.49 -18.54 7.78
CA ASN A 446 -2.46 -17.81 6.50
C ASN A 446 -2.30 -16.30 6.70
N ALA A 447 -1.36 -15.92 7.60
CA ALA A 447 -1.12 -14.53 7.91
C ALA A 447 -0.86 -13.73 6.63
N CYS A 448 -1.53 -12.58 6.48
CA CYS A 448 -1.34 -11.63 5.39
C CYS A 448 -1.61 -12.17 3.97
N GLY A 449 -2.40 -13.23 3.84
CA GLY A 449 -2.77 -13.79 2.55
C GLY A 449 -1.62 -14.42 1.77
N ILE A 450 -0.58 -14.88 2.45
CA ILE A 450 0.65 -15.41 1.84
C ILE A 450 0.38 -16.56 0.85
N ASN A 451 -0.66 -17.35 1.04
CA ASN A 451 -1.04 -18.43 0.13
C ASN A 451 -2.17 -18.06 -0.84
N LYS A 452 -2.50 -16.77 -0.96
CA LYS A 452 -3.58 -16.34 -1.86
C LYS A 452 -3.24 -16.36 -3.33
N MET A 453 -2.00 -16.23 -3.69
CA MET A 453 -1.55 -16.11 -5.07
C MET A 453 -0.22 -16.85 -5.25
N CYS A 454 -0.25 -18.19 -5.08
CA CYS A 454 0.93 -19.01 -5.22
C CYS A 454 1.10 -19.54 -6.64
N SER A 455 2.20 -19.21 -7.29
CA SER A 455 2.53 -19.71 -8.61
C SER A 455 3.99 -20.13 -8.71
N SER A 456 4.29 -20.94 -9.71
CA SER A 456 5.66 -21.35 -10.03
C SER A 456 5.82 -21.56 -11.51
N ALA A 457 7.00 -21.21 -12.03
CA ALA A 457 7.43 -21.62 -13.35
C ALA A 457 7.65 -23.14 -13.38
N VAL A 458 7.52 -23.70 -14.56
CA VAL A 458 7.87 -25.09 -14.89
C VAL A 458 9.02 -25.07 -15.90
N VAL A 459 10.15 -25.65 -15.51
CA VAL A 459 11.34 -25.83 -16.36
C VAL A 459 11.51 -27.33 -16.57
N ASN A 460 11.35 -27.79 -17.84
CA ASN A 460 11.40 -29.22 -18.22
C ASN A 460 12.77 -29.63 -18.76
#